data_ae03ee60c8bdad5d7cc18f8b4b0491f8
#
_entry.id   ae03ee60c8bdad5d7cc18f8b4b0491f8
#
_cell.length_a   1.000
_cell.length_b   1.000
_cell.length_c   1.000
_cell.angle_alpha   90.00
_cell.angle_beta   90.00
_cell.angle_gamma   90.00
#
_symmetry.space_group_name_H-M   'P 1'
#
loop_
_entity.id
_entity.type
_entity.pdbx_description
1 polymer ?
#
loop_
_entity_poly.entity_id
_entity_poly.type
_entity_poly.pdbx_seq_one_letter_code
_entity_poly.pdbx_strand_id
1 'polypeptide(L)'
;SLLLALGLKDKLVGIEAKANTRNIYKLAAPSIVSLPNMGTAKEFNTEACVAAAPDVVFLPMKLKKAADTLEGLGIKAVVVNPEDATLLKECITLVGKITNTIGRSDALNNSIDTFLADNKAKLAGESTPLVYLAGNSSVLSTAGSKMYQNTLLSNAGGKNAASELTDTYWANVSYEQLLAWNPDY
;
A
#
# COMPACT_ATOMS: atom_id res chain seq x y z
N SER A 1 -1.18 -2.62 8.85
CA SER A 1 -0.74 -1.29 9.30
C SER A 1 -1.89 -0.28 9.41
N LEU A 2 -2.79 -0.15 8.40
CA LEU A 2 -3.90 0.82 8.44
C LEU A 2 -4.79 0.68 9.69
N LEU A 3 -5.24 -0.52 10.02
CA LEU A 3 -6.07 -0.76 11.20
C LEU A 3 -5.38 -0.33 12.52
N LEU A 4 -4.04 -0.44 12.59
CA LEU A 4 -3.27 0.07 13.73
C LEU A 4 -3.28 1.60 13.78
N ALA A 5 -3.10 2.26 12.64
CA ALA A 5 -3.17 3.73 12.54
C ALA A 5 -4.56 4.26 12.95
N LEU A 6 -5.60 3.50 12.64
CA LEU A 6 -6.98 3.79 13.07
C LEU A 6 -7.26 3.41 14.53
N GLY A 7 -6.28 2.88 15.28
CA GLY A 7 -6.40 2.55 16.71
C GLY A 7 -7.13 1.25 17.03
N LEU A 8 -7.19 0.34 16.08
CA LEU A 8 -7.96 -0.91 16.17
C LEU A 8 -7.12 -2.11 16.61
N LYS A 9 -5.95 -1.92 17.24
CA LYS A 9 -5.06 -3.03 17.62
C LYS A 9 -5.76 -4.12 18.45
N ASP A 10 -6.62 -3.72 19.39
CA ASP A 10 -7.31 -4.63 20.31
C ASP A 10 -8.59 -5.26 19.69
N LYS A 11 -8.91 -4.89 18.44
CA LYS A 11 -10.00 -5.48 17.64
C LYS A 11 -9.51 -6.46 16.59
N LEU A 12 -8.19 -6.61 16.46
CA LEU A 12 -7.62 -7.55 15.50
C LEU A 12 -7.73 -8.98 16.02
N VAL A 13 -8.30 -9.87 15.20
CA VAL A 13 -8.43 -11.31 15.49
C VAL A 13 -7.50 -12.16 14.64
N GLY A 14 -6.80 -11.55 13.67
CA GLY A 14 -5.85 -12.24 12.80
C GLY A 14 -4.96 -11.27 12.04
N ILE A 15 -3.83 -11.76 11.57
CA ILE A 15 -2.80 -10.96 10.92
C ILE A 15 -2.09 -11.74 9.81
N GLU A 16 -1.47 -11.03 8.88
CA GLU A 16 -0.68 -11.62 7.79
C GLU A 16 0.54 -12.41 8.31
N ALA A 17 0.95 -13.46 7.57
CA ALA A 17 1.97 -14.42 7.99
C ALA A 17 3.33 -13.80 8.35
N LYS A 18 3.70 -12.67 7.72
CA LYS A 18 4.99 -12.03 7.94
C LYS A 18 4.99 -10.93 9.01
N ALA A 19 3.88 -10.73 9.69
CA ALA A 19 3.75 -9.69 10.71
C ALA A 19 4.80 -9.83 11.82
N ASN A 20 5.07 -11.05 12.27
CA ASN A 20 6.07 -11.34 13.30
C ASN A 20 7.52 -11.08 12.88
N THR A 21 7.80 -10.94 11.59
CA THR A 21 9.14 -10.61 11.06
C THR A 21 9.34 -9.11 10.86
N ARG A 22 8.29 -8.30 10.97
CA ARG A 22 8.33 -6.85 10.73
C ARG A 22 8.56 -6.11 12.05
N ASN A 23 9.72 -5.47 12.17
CA ASN A 23 10.07 -4.72 13.38
C ASN A 23 9.08 -3.62 13.71
N ILE A 24 8.48 -2.98 12.71
CA ILE A 24 7.47 -1.94 12.92
C ILE A 24 6.27 -2.45 13.74
N TYR A 25 5.80 -3.68 13.50
CA TYR A 25 4.70 -4.26 14.28
C TYR A 25 5.14 -4.64 15.69
N LYS A 26 6.36 -5.16 15.86
CA LYS A 26 6.90 -5.48 17.17
C LYS A 26 7.04 -4.24 18.07
N LEU A 27 7.40 -3.11 17.48
CA LEU A 27 7.57 -1.84 18.20
C LEU A 27 6.22 -1.14 18.45
N ALA A 28 5.37 -1.04 17.41
CA ALA A 28 4.12 -0.27 17.50
C ALA A 28 2.98 -1.02 18.22
N ALA A 29 2.93 -2.34 18.10
CA ALA A 29 1.86 -3.17 18.66
C ALA A 29 2.34 -4.62 18.89
N PRO A 30 3.20 -4.88 19.90
CA PRO A 30 3.78 -6.21 20.12
C PRO A 30 2.72 -7.31 20.34
N SER A 31 1.56 -6.97 20.88
CA SER A 31 0.48 -7.94 21.12
C SER A 31 -0.08 -8.57 19.85
N ILE A 32 0.00 -7.90 18.69
CA ILE A 32 -0.60 -8.44 17.46
C ILE A 32 0.24 -9.52 16.79
N VAL A 33 1.54 -9.63 17.11
CA VAL A 33 2.43 -10.61 16.45
C VAL A 33 2.14 -12.06 16.85
N SER A 34 1.37 -12.26 17.93
CA SER A 34 0.91 -13.56 18.42
C SER A 34 -0.50 -13.92 17.92
N LEU A 35 -1.16 -13.05 17.17
CA LEU A 35 -2.48 -13.35 16.61
C LEU A 35 -2.42 -14.46 15.57
N PRO A 36 -3.54 -15.17 15.32
CA PRO A 36 -3.64 -16.20 14.30
C PRO A 36 -3.13 -15.71 12.94
N ASN A 37 -2.36 -16.56 12.28
CA ASN A 37 -1.76 -16.31 10.97
C ASN A 37 -2.76 -16.58 9.86
N MET A 38 -3.12 -15.54 9.10
CA MET A 38 -4.07 -15.59 7.97
C MET A 38 -3.40 -15.92 6.64
N GLY A 39 -2.13 -16.30 6.62
CA GLY A 39 -1.39 -16.60 5.39
C GLY A 39 -0.77 -15.38 4.72
N THR A 40 -0.46 -15.55 3.45
CA THR A 40 0.20 -14.53 2.61
C THR A 40 -0.71 -14.11 1.46
N ALA A 41 -0.28 -13.10 0.68
CA ALA A 41 -0.97 -12.71 -0.56
C ALA A 41 -0.90 -13.79 -1.68
N LYS A 42 -0.09 -14.83 -1.52
CA LYS A 42 -0.03 -15.98 -2.45
C LYS A 42 -0.85 -17.17 -1.94
N GLU A 43 -0.94 -17.31 -0.62
CA GLU A 43 -1.55 -18.46 0.04
C GLU A 43 -2.29 -17.97 1.29
N PHE A 44 -3.56 -17.69 1.11
CA PHE A 44 -4.45 -17.23 2.18
C PHE A 44 -5.00 -18.42 2.97
N ASN A 45 -4.98 -18.33 4.30
CA ASN A 45 -5.48 -19.38 5.18
C ASN A 45 -6.96 -19.15 5.52
N THR A 46 -7.84 -19.66 4.66
CA THR A 46 -9.29 -19.54 4.84
C THR A 46 -9.78 -20.21 6.13
N GLU A 47 -9.24 -21.36 6.50
CA GLU A 47 -9.64 -22.11 7.70
C GLU A 47 -9.32 -21.32 8.98
N ALA A 48 -8.09 -20.77 9.08
CA ALA A 48 -7.72 -19.94 10.21
C ALA A 48 -8.58 -18.65 10.28
N CYS A 49 -8.93 -18.09 9.12
CA CYS A 49 -9.80 -16.92 9.06
C CYS A 49 -11.22 -17.23 9.57
N VAL A 50 -11.80 -18.34 9.13
CA VAL A 50 -13.12 -18.81 9.59
C VAL A 50 -13.09 -19.10 11.10
N ALA A 51 -12.06 -19.79 11.58
CA ALA A 51 -11.89 -20.11 13.00
C ALA A 51 -11.75 -18.86 13.90
N ALA A 52 -11.18 -17.77 13.37
CA ALA A 52 -11.06 -16.51 14.09
C ALA A 52 -12.38 -15.70 14.15
N ALA A 53 -13.41 -16.12 13.42
CA ALA A 53 -14.75 -15.52 13.37
C ALA A 53 -14.74 -13.97 13.27
N PRO A 54 -14.08 -13.35 12.26
CA PRO A 54 -14.03 -11.91 12.14
C PRO A 54 -15.37 -11.31 11.71
N ASP A 55 -15.71 -10.12 12.19
CA ASP A 55 -16.84 -9.33 11.70
C ASP A 55 -16.64 -8.85 10.24
N VAL A 56 -15.38 -8.56 9.89
CA VAL A 56 -14.97 -8.11 8.55
C VAL A 56 -13.50 -8.43 8.29
N VAL A 57 -13.17 -8.78 7.04
CA VAL A 57 -11.81 -9.08 6.59
C VAL A 57 -11.39 -8.05 5.52
N PHE A 58 -10.24 -7.41 5.70
CA PHE A 58 -9.66 -6.50 4.69
C PHE A 58 -8.56 -7.23 3.92
N LEU A 59 -8.68 -7.29 2.61
CA LEU A 59 -7.80 -8.05 1.74
C LEU A 59 -7.25 -7.18 0.60
N PRO A 60 -6.00 -7.40 0.14
CA PRO A 60 -5.50 -6.76 -1.06
C PRO A 60 -6.13 -7.35 -2.32
N MET A 61 -6.09 -6.62 -3.43
CA MET A 61 -6.64 -7.05 -4.74
C MET A 61 -6.18 -8.45 -5.17
N LYS A 62 -4.94 -8.83 -4.85
CA LYS A 62 -4.40 -10.17 -5.16
C LYS A 62 -5.18 -11.32 -4.51
N LEU A 63 -5.92 -11.03 -3.45
CA LEU A 63 -6.74 -11.99 -2.71
C LEU A 63 -8.24 -11.86 -3.00
N LYS A 64 -8.63 -11.26 -4.13
CA LYS A 64 -10.05 -11.13 -4.50
C LYS A 64 -10.79 -12.47 -4.50
N LYS A 65 -10.17 -13.53 -5.02
CA LYS A 65 -10.77 -14.88 -4.99
C LYS A 65 -11.00 -15.42 -3.57
N ALA A 66 -10.07 -15.09 -2.65
CA ALA A 66 -10.26 -15.45 -1.24
C ALA A 66 -11.40 -14.64 -0.60
N ALA A 67 -11.57 -13.36 -0.98
CA ALA A 67 -12.72 -12.56 -0.56
C ALA A 67 -14.04 -13.20 -1.02
N ASP A 68 -14.15 -13.57 -2.30
CA ASP A 68 -15.34 -14.22 -2.85
C ASP A 68 -15.66 -15.55 -2.10
N THR A 69 -14.63 -16.31 -1.72
CA THR A 69 -14.77 -17.54 -0.91
C THR A 69 -15.30 -17.24 0.50
N LEU A 70 -14.74 -16.22 1.18
CA LEU A 70 -15.17 -15.82 2.51
C LEU A 70 -16.61 -15.32 2.52
N GLU A 71 -17.02 -14.55 1.52
CA GLU A 71 -18.41 -14.10 1.36
C GLU A 71 -19.36 -15.27 1.18
N GLY A 72 -18.97 -16.29 0.41
CA GLY A 72 -19.72 -17.56 0.28
C GLY A 72 -19.87 -18.33 1.59
N LEU A 73 -18.96 -18.08 2.55
CA LEU A 73 -19.02 -18.65 3.92
C LEU A 73 -19.72 -17.70 4.92
N GLY A 74 -20.29 -16.60 4.47
CA GLY A 74 -21.00 -15.63 5.30
C GLY A 74 -20.09 -14.62 6.04
N ILE A 75 -18.79 -14.57 5.72
CA ILE A 75 -17.83 -13.62 6.29
C ILE A 75 -17.70 -12.41 5.36
N LYS A 76 -17.96 -11.21 5.88
CA LYS A 76 -17.81 -9.97 5.11
C LYS A 76 -16.36 -9.74 4.72
N ALA A 77 -16.08 -9.57 3.44
CA ALA A 77 -14.75 -9.31 2.93
C ALA A 77 -14.70 -8.01 2.12
N VAL A 78 -13.70 -7.18 2.38
CA VAL A 78 -13.49 -5.90 1.71
C VAL A 78 -12.14 -5.92 1.02
N VAL A 79 -12.17 -5.82 -0.31
CA VAL A 79 -10.94 -5.76 -1.11
C VAL A 79 -10.51 -4.31 -1.27
N VAL A 80 -9.26 -4.01 -0.94
CA VAL A 80 -8.67 -2.66 -0.98
C VAL A 80 -7.48 -2.60 -1.92
N ASN A 81 -7.29 -1.45 -2.56
CA ASN A 81 -6.22 -1.21 -3.53
C ASN A 81 -5.57 0.17 -3.35
N PRO A 82 -4.79 0.41 -2.29
CA PRO A 82 -4.16 1.70 -2.01
C PRO A 82 -2.86 1.92 -2.82
N GLU A 83 -2.95 1.90 -4.16
CA GLU A 83 -1.76 1.96 -5.04
C GLU A 83 -1.25 3.39 -5.31
N ASP A 84 -1.99 4.43 -4.92
CA ASP A 84 -1.55 5.82 -4.96
C ASP A 84 -2.10 6.61 -3.76
N ALA A 85 -1.74 7.88 -3.65
CA ALA A 85 -2.16 8.72 -2.51
C ALA A 85 -3.69 8.93 -2.47
N THR A 86 -4.36 9.04 -3.61
CA THR A 86 -5.81 9.20 -3.69
C THR A 86 -6.51 7.92 -3.25
N LEU A 87 -6.15 6.79 -3.84
CA LEU A 87 -6.68 5.47 -3.48
C LEU A 87 -6.39 5.11 -2.02
N LEU A 88 -5.22 5.51 -1.50
CA LEU A 88 -4.90 5.32 -0.08
C LEU A 88 -5.87 6.10 0.81
N LYS A 89 -6.15 7.37 0.51
CA LYS A 89 -7.09 8.22 1.28
C LYS A 89 -8.52 7.68 1.21
N GLU A 90 -8.96 7.23 0.03
CA GLU A 90 -10.26 6.56 -0.15
C GLU A 90 -10.33 5.28 0.70
N CYS A 91 -9.27 4.47 0.68
CA CYS A 91 -9.17 3.27 1.51
C CYS A 91 -9.22 3.60 3.01
N ILE A 92 -8.50 4.63 3.46
CA ILE A 92 -8.54 5.12 4.87
C ILE A 92 -9.97 5.51 5.25
N THR A 93 -10.65 6.29 4.39
CA THR A 93 -12.03 6.72 4.62
C THR A 93 -13.00 5.54 4.66
N LEU A 94 -12.88 4.61 3.71
CA LEU A 94 -13.72 3.40 3.66
C LEU A 94 -13.58 2.56 4.94
N VAL A 95 -12.33 2.26 5.31
CA VAL A 95 -12.05 1.48 6.52
C VAL A 95 -12.54 2.21 7.77
N GLY A 96 -12.34 3.54 7.85
CA GLY A 96 -12.83 4.36 8.95
C GLY A 96 -14.35 4.30 9.12
N LYS A 97 -15.11 4.33 8.01
CA LYS A 97 -16.57 4.17 8.01
C LYS A 97 -17.00 2.78 8.48
N ILE A 98 -16.39 1.72 7.92
CA ILE A 98 -16.72 0.33 8.25
C ILE A 98 -16.45 0.04 9.74
N THR A 99 -15.36 0.58 10.28
CA THR A 99 -14.89 0.30 11.64
C THR A 99 -15.37 1.34 12.68
N ASN A 100 -16.18 2.30 12.26
CA ASN A 100 -16.65 3.42 13.10
C ASN A 100 -15.51 4.24 13.73
N THR A 101 -14.44 4.49 12.93
CA THR A 101 -13.28 5.29 13.34
C THR A 101 -13.11 6.54 12.47
N ILE A 102 -14.22 7.18 12.09
CA ILE A 102 -14.27 8.31 11.12
C ILE A 102 -13.33 9.44 11.57
N GLY A 103 -13.39 9.88 12.82
CA GLY A 103 -12.54 10.98 13.30
C GLY A 103 -11.03 10.69 13.17
N ARG A 104 -10.60 9.43 13.34
CA ARG A 104 -9.20 9.02 13.11
C ARG A 104 -8.85 8.94 11.63
N SER A 105 -9.77 8.46 10.80
CA SER A 105 -9.54 8.41 9.35
C SER A 105 -9.44 9.82 8.75
N ASP A 106 -10.27 10.76 9.20
CA ASP A 106 -10.22 12.16 8.77
C ASP A 106 -8.92 12.83 9.22
N ALA A 107 -8.50 12.62 10.46
CA ALA A 107 -7.23 13.15 10.97
C ALA A 107 -6.03 12.60 10.18
N LEU A 108 -6.04 11.31 9.83
CA LEU A 108 -4.97 10.69 9.02
C LEU A 108 -4.95 11.25 7.60
N ASN A 109 -6.10 11.39 6.95
CA ASN A 109 -6.22 11.97 5.61
C ASN A 109 -5.76 13.44 5.61
N ASN A 110 -6.16 14.24 6.60
CA ASN A 110 -5.72 15.63 6.73
C ASN A 110 -4.20 15.73 6.93
N SER A 111 -3.60 14.81 7.70
CA SER A 111 -2.15 14.76 7.88
C SER A 111 -1.41 14.47 6.56
N ILE A 112 -1.95 13.57 5.73
CA ILE A 112 -1.41 13.28 4.39
C ILE A 112 -1.52 14.53 3.51
N ASP A 113 -2.68 15.20 3.47
CA ASP A 113 -2.89 16.39 2.66
C ASP A 113 -1.97 17.54 3.08
N THR A 114 -1.82 17.79 4.37
CA THR A 114 -0.90 18.80 4.90
C THR A 114 0.54 18.50 4.48
N PHE A 115 0.98 17.25 4.65
CA PHE A 115 2.34 16.85 4.26
C PHE A 115 2.59 17.05 2.77
N LEU A 116 1.63 16.67 1.91
CA LEU A 116 1.75 16.86 0.46
C LEU A 116 1.75 18.34 0.06
N ALA A 117 0.93 19.15 0.71
CA ALA A 117 0.89 20.59 0.47
C ALA A 117 2.20 21.28 0.91
N ASP A 118 2.73 20.93 2.07
CA ASP A 118 4.00 21.44 2.58
C ASP A 118 5.18 21.06 1.67
N ASN A 119 5.22 19.81 1.19
CA ASN A 119 6.24 19.38 0.23
C ASN A 119 6.14 20.15 -1.07
N LYS A 120 4.94 20.30 -1.62
CA LYS A 120 4.71 21.09 -2.84
C LYS A 120 5.17 22.54 -2.69
N ALA A 121 4.90 23.15 -1.53
CA ALA A 121 5.35 24.52 -1.25
C ALA A 121 6.88 24.63 -1.17
N LYS A 122 7.55 23.65 -0.53
CA LYS A 122 9.02 23.61 -0.43
C LYS A 122 9.70 23.38 -1.78
N LEU A 123 9.04 22.68 -2.70
CA LEU A 123 9.57 22.36 -4.02
C LEU A 123 9.24 23.45 -5.07
N ALA A 124 8.49 24.48 -4.71
CA ALA A 124 8.13 25.54 -5.62
C ALA A 124 9.36 26.33 -6.06
N GLY A 125 9.65 26.35 -7.37
CA GLY A 125 10.81 27.02 -7.95
C GLY A 125 12.07 26.15 -8.01
N GLU A 126 12.07 24.96 -7.43
CA GLU A 126 13.19 24.01 -7.53
C GLU A 126 13.20 23.29 -8.88
N SER A 127 14.38 22.82 -9.31
CA SER A 127 14.50 21.98 -10.50
C SER A 127 13.87 20.61 -10.27
N THR A 128 13.29 20.05 -11.33
CA THR A 128 12.68 18.70 -11.29
C THR A 128 13.63 17.69 -11.94
N PRO A 129 14.46 16.98 -11.18
CA PRO A 129 15.41 16.04 -11.74
C PRO A 129 14.70 14.84 -12.38
N LEU A 130 15.28 14.33 -13.47
CA LEU A 130 14.85 13.09 -14.09
C LEU A 130 15.49 11.89 -13.35
N VAL A 131 14.66 11.02 -12.81
CA VAL A 131 15.11 9.92 -11.94
C VAL A 131 14.73 8.56 -12.53
N TYR A 132 15.68 7.66 -12.62
CA TYR A 132 15.43 6.28 -12.97
C TYR A 132 15.27 5.42 -11.72
N LEU A 133 14.12 4.77 -11.60
CA LEU A 133 13.84 3.86 -10.49
C LEU A 133 14.35 2.46 -10.82
N ALA A 134 15.59 2.17 -10.47
CA ALA A 134 16.17 0.83 -10.62
C ALA A 134 15.42 -0.18 -9.73
N GLY A 135 14.98 -1.27 -10.33
CA GLY A 135 13.86 -2.01 -9.80
C GLY A 135 14.10 -3.22 -8.95
N ASN A 136 13.13 -4.07 -9.04
CA ASN A 136 12.81 -5.15 -8.11
C ASN A 136 13.73 -6.38 -8.25
N SER A 137 14.21 -6.68 -9.43
CA SER A 137 14.99 -7.91 -9.71
C SER A 137 16.26 -7.66 -10.53
N SER A 138 16.36 -6.52 -11.17
CA SER A 138 17.51 -6.14 -12.00
C SER A 138 17.54 -4.62 -12.16
N VAL A 139 18.72 -4.07 -12.51
CA VAL A 139 18.86 -2.65 -12.85
C VAL A 139 17.99 -2.24 -14.05
N LEU A 140 17.66 -3.18 -14.92
CA LEU A 140 16.81 -2.96 -16.11
C LEU A 140 15.31 -3.17 -15.84
N SER A 141 14.91 -3.51 -14.62
CA SER A 141 13.52 -3.56 -14.22
C SER A 141 13.15 -2.23 -13.58
N THR A 142 12.12 -1.54 -14.07
CA THR A 142 11.73 -0.21 -13.60
C THR A 142 10.22 -0.10 -13.36
N ALA A 143 9.85 0.85 -12.51
CA ALA A 143 8.46 1.15 -12.20
C ALA A 143 7.87 2.10 -13.26
N GLY A 144 6.80 1.68 -13.93
CA GLY A 144 6.01 2.53 -14.83
C GLY A 144 5.15 3.56 -14.07
N SER A 145 4.38 4.34 -14.81
CA SER A 145 3.54 5.41 -14.23
C SER A 145 2.42 4.93 -13.29
N LYS A 146 1.98 3.67 -13.44
CA LYS A 146 0.95 3.06 -12.59
C LYS A 146 1.44 2.62 -11.20
N MET A 147 2.76 2.60 -10.97
CA MET A 147 3.30 2.20 -9.69
C MET A 147 3.27 3.34 -8.67
N TYR A 148 3.00 3.01 -7.41
CA TYR A 148 3.00 3.98 -6.31
C TYR A 148 4.34 4.71 -6.17
N GLN A 149 5.46 4.08 -6.55
CA GLN A 149 6.78 4.71 -6.56
C GLN A 149 6.82 5.94 -7.48
N ASN A 150 6.09 5.92 -8.61
CA ASN A 150 5.97 7.09 -9.48
C ASN A 150 5.34 8.27 -8.74
N THR A 151 4.28 8.03 -7.96
CA THR A 151 3.63 9.05 -7.14
C THR A 151 4.54 9.54 -6.02
N LEU A 152 5.26 8.63 -5.34
CA LEU A 152 6.23 9.02 -4.31
C LEU A 152 7.33 9.92 -4.86
N LEU A 153 7.88 9.56 -6.02
CA LEU A 153 8.91 10.34 -6.70
C LEU A 153 8.40 11.74 -7.09
N SER A 154 7.22 11.81 -7.69
CA SER A 154 6.60 13.10 -8.07
C SER A 154 6.34 13.99 -6.85
N ASN A 155 5.86 13.43 -5.75
CA ASN A 155 5.64 14.15 -4.50
C ASN A 155 6.95 14.60 -3.83
N ALA A 156 8.07 13.95 -4.15
CA ALA A 156 9.42 14.35 -3.71
C ALA A 156 10.10 15.35 -4.67
N GLY A 157 9.42 15.79 -5.74
CA GLY A 157 9.92 16.78 -6.70
C GLY A 157 10.71 16.20 -7.88
N GLY A 158 10.77 14.87 -8.02
CA GLY A 158 11.42 14.22 -9.16
C GLY A 158 10.44 13.87 -10.28
N LYS A 159 10.98 13.60 -11.47
CA LYS A 159 10.24 13.05 -12.62
C LYS A 159 10.73 11.64 -12.91
N ASN A 160 9.83 10.69 -13.03
CA ASN A 160 10.19 9.32 -13.38
C ASN A 160 10.59 9.23 -14.86
N ALA A 161 11.81 8.75 -15.15
CA ALA A 161 12.30 8.51 -16.50
C ALA A 161 11.41 7.54 -17.29
N ALA A 162 10.83 6.55 -16.59
CA ALA A 162 9.92 5.56 -17.16
C ALA A 162 8.43 6.00 -17.13
N SER A 163 8.12 7.28 -16.96
CA SER A 163 6.74 7.78 -16.86
C SER A 163 5.89 7.56 -18.12
N GLU A 164 6.52 7.39 -19.28
CA GLU A 164 5.85 7.06 -20.55
C GLU A 164 5.32 5.62 -20.60
N LEU A 165 5.80 4.73 -19.71
CA LEU A 165 5.32 3.35 -19.62
C LEU A 165 4.01 3.31 -18.82
N THR A 166 2.89 3.57 -19.53
CA THR A 166 1.57 3.78 -18.93
C THR A 166 0.75 2.50 -18.78
N ASP A 167 1.12 1.41 -19.46
CA ASP A 167 0.29 0.19 -19.55
C ASP A 167 0.71 -0.90 -18.56
N THR A 168 1.80 -0.69 -17.83
CA THR A 168 2.35 -1.69 -16.91
C THR A 168 2.73 -1.09 -15.56
N TYR A 169 2.71 -1.92 -14.53
CA TYR A 169 3.25 -1.58 -13.21
C TYR A 169 4.77 -1.66 -13.21
N TRP A 170 5.33 -2.80 -13.67
CA TRP A 170 6.76 -3.04 -13.81
C TRP A 170 7.10 -3.34 -15.26
N ALA A 171 8.17 -2.75 -15.77
CA ALA A 171 8.67 -3.00 -17.10
C ALA A 171 10.14 -3.40 -17.06
N ASN A 172 10.55 -4.22 -18.01
CA ASN A 172 11.96 -4.43 -18.33
C ASN A 172 12.32 -3.53 -19.51
N VAL A 173 13.40 -2.79 -19.36
CA VAL A 173 13.93 -1.88 -20.38
C VAL A 173 15.32 -2.35 -20.84
N SER A 174 15.81 -1.82 -21.95
CA SER A 174 17.18 -2.07 -22.41
C SER A 174 18.15 -1.02 -21.87
N TYR A 175 19.46 -1.29 -21.98
CA TYR A 175 20.47 -0.28 -21.67
C TYR A 175 20.40 0.91 -22.62
N GLU A 176 20.06 0.67 -23.89
CA GLU A 176 19.86 1.72 -24.89
C GLU A 176 18.70 2.66 -24.49
N GLN A 177 17.60 2.09 -24.02
CA GLN A 177 16.47 2.90 -23.54
C GLN A 177 16.84 3.71 -22.29
N LEU A 178 17.56 3.10 -21.34
CA LEU A 178 18.04 3.81 -20.14
C LEU A 178 18.98 4.96 -20.53
N LEU A 179 19.91 4.71 -21.43
CA LEU A 179 20.83 5.74 -21.94
C LEU A 179 20.10 6.84 -22.71
N ALA A 180 19.06 6.48 -23.48
CA ALA A 180 18.26 7.47 -24.23
C ALA A 180 17.46 8.39 -23.29
N TRP A 181 16.98 7.87 -22.17
CA TRP A 181 16.32 8.72 -21.13
C TRP A 181 17.32 9.65 -20.43
N ASN A 182 18.58 9.27 -20.32
CA ASN A 182 19.67 10.03 -19.70
C ASN A 182 19.24 10.63 -18.33
N PRO A 183 18.84 9.82 -17.34
CA PRO A 183 18.40 10.31 -16.05
C PRO A 183 19.53 11.03 -15.29
N ASP A 184 19.16 12.00 -14.46
CA ASP A 184 20.09 12.70 -13.55
C ASP A 184 20.51 11.79 -12.38
N TYR A 185 19.62 10.89 -11.96
CA TYR A 185 19.82 9.95 -10.84
C TYR A 185 19.26 8.58 -11.16
#